data_b84c92230f898b769aeaebd5f5c96c80
#
_entry.id   b84c92230f898b769aeaebd5f5c96c80
#
_cell.length_a   1.000
_cell.length_b   1.000
_cell.length_c   1.000
_cell.angle_alpha   90.00
_cell.angle_beta   90.00
_cell.angle_gamma   90.00
#
_symmetry.space_group_name_H-M   'P 1'
#
loop_
_entity.id
_entity.type
_entity.pdbx_description
1 polymer ?
#
loop_
_entity_poly.entity_id
_entity_poly.type
_entity_poly.pdbx_seq_one_letter_code
_entity_poly.pdbx_strand_id
1 'polypeptide(L)'
;LTIPEDYTAIDPAFASGAEVTLNGEQAERYVRYRDTNVAGSNNERMERQVQYITALFSALKNAAGEEDSYYERFSSYLRPYMVTDMDGQQIDSFVNYQFLSEETQYVPGESVKGEEHEEFIVNEEKLTQILLEMFYKVEE
;
A
#
# COMPACT_ATOMS: atom_id res chain seq x y z
N LEU A 1 8.29 -9.57 4.82
CA LEU A 1 7.72 -8.58 5.75
C LEU A 1 7.46 -9.19 7.12
N THR A 2 7.47 -8.36 8.16
CA THR A 2 7.15 -8.77 9.53
C THR A 2 5.68 -8.49 9.81
N ILE A 3 4.95 -9.47 10.32
CA ILE A 3 3.53 -9.33 10.65
C ILE A 3 3.39 -8.50 11.94
N PRO A 4 2.72 -7.33 11.93
CA PRO A 4 2.70 -6.43 13.09
C PRO A 4 1.79 -6.94 14.21
N GLU A 5 0.68 -7.57 13.85
CA GLU A 5 -0.35 -8.05 14.77
C GLU A 5 -0.76 -9.49 14.43
N ASP A 6 -1.60 -10.10 15.25
CA ASP A 6 -2.07 -11.47 14.97
C ASP A 6 -3.16 -11.46 13.90
N TYR A 7 -2.79 -11.90 12.69
CA TYR A 7 -3.71 -12.11 11.57
C TYR A 7 -3.88 -13.58 11.21
N THR A 8 -3.75 -14.50 12.18
CA THR A 8 -3.92 -15.95 11.95
C THR A 8 -5.31 -16.32 11.44
N ALA A 9 -6.31 -15.47 11.63
CA ALA A 9 -7.63 -15.59 11.00
C ALA A 9 -7.60 -15.42 9.47
N ILE A 10 -6.59 -14.72 8.93
CA ILE A 10 -6.39 -14.52 7.49
C ILE A 10 -5.61 -15.71 6.91
N ASP A 11 -4.47 -16.03 7.55
CA ASP A 11 -3.61 -17.14 7.17
C ASP A 11 -2.84 -17.62 8.42
N PRO A 12 -2.73 -18.93 8.66
CA PRO A 12 -2.01 -19.47 9.83
C PRO A 12 -0.55 -19.00 9.97
N ALA A 13 0.08 -18.58 8.85
CA ALA A 13 1.44 -18.05 8.85
C ALA A 13 1.53 -16.60 9.38
N PHE A 14 0.40 -15.91 9.58
CA PHE A 14 0.36 -14.48 9.92
C PHE A 14 0.25 -14.24 11.43
N ALA A 15 0.99 -14.98 12.23
CA ALA A 15 1.11 -14.70 13.66
C ALA A 15 1.89 -13.41 13.91
N SER A 16 1.55 -12.67 14.96
CA SER A 16 2.26 -11.45 15.35
C SER A 16 3.76 -11.67 15.50
N GLY A 17 4.57 -10.82 14.90
CA GLY A 17 6.02 -10.90 14.90
C GLY A 17 6.62 -11.93 13.92
N ALA A 18 5.79 -12.69 13.19
CA ALA A 18 6.29 -13.64 12.19
C ALA A 18 6.95 -12.91 11.01
N GLU A 19 8.11 -13.38 10.58
CA GLU A 19 8.74 -12.96 9.33
C GLU A 19 8.27 -13.88 8.20
N VAL A 20 7.59 -13.31 7.21
CA VAL A 20 7.00 -14.08 6.11
C VAL A 20 7.41 -13.56 4.74
N THR A 21 7.64 -14.49 3.82
CA THR A 21 7.70 -14.20 2.39
C THR A 21 6.37 -14.62 1.78
N LEU A 22 5.56 -13.65 1.37
CA LEU A 22 4.22 -13.90 0.85
C LEU A 22 4.29 -14.50 -0.56
N ASN A 23 3.55 -15.57 -0.78
CA ASN A 23 3.18 -15.98 -2.14
C ASN A 23 2.00 -15.14 -2.65
N GLY A 24 1.62 -15.29 -3.93
CA GLY A 24 0.56 -14.46 -4.54
C GLY A 24 -0.80 -14.58 -3.83
N GLU A 25 -1.19 -15.78 -3.40
CA GLU A 25 -2.45 -16.01 -2.68
C GLU A 25 -2.43 -15.38 -1.28
N GLN A 26 -1.32 -15.52 -0.57
CA GLN A 26 -1.13 -14.88 0.73
C GLN A 26 -1.11 -13.36 0.62
N ALA A 27 -0.45 -12.83 -0.42
CA ALA A 27 -0.42 -11.38 -0.68
C ALA A 27 -1.84 -10.84 -0.94
N GLU A 28 -2.63 -11.54 -1.78
CA GLU A 28 -4.02 -11.15 -2.04
C GLU A 28 -4.85 -11.14 -0.76
N ARG A 29 -4.78 -12.19 0.05
CA ARG A 29 -5.50 -12.27 1.33
C ARG A 29 -5.05 -11.15 2.26
N TYR A 30 -3.76 -10.90 2.39
CA TYR A 30 -3.19 -9.90 3.29
C TYR A 30 -3.69 -8.48 2.98
N VAL A 31 -3.74 -8.09 1.71
CA VAL A 31 -4.12 -6.73 1.30
C VAL A 31 -5.64 -6.53 1.14
N ARG A 32 -6.41 -7.62 1.00
CA ARG A 32 -7.87 -7.54 0.73
C ARG A 32 -8.73 -7.83 1.95
N TYR A 33 -8.24 -8.62 2.90
CA TYR A 33 -9.04 -9.02 4.04
C TYR A 33 -9.57 -7.80 4.81
N ARG A 34 -10.83 -7.88 5.17
CA ARG A 34 -11.52 -6.93 6.03
C ARG A 34 -12.60 -7.66 6.82
N ASP A 35 -12.61 -7.46 8.15
CA ASP A 35 -13.76 -7.87 8.96
C ASP A 35 -14.82 -6.76 8.92
N THR A 36 -15.86 -6.96 8.14
CA THR A 36 -16.93 -5.98 7.96
C THR A 36 -17.80 -5.79 9.20
N ASN A 37 -17.64 -6.64 10.22
CA ASN A 37 -18.37 -6.52 11.49
C ASN A 37 -17.63 -5.60 12.49
N VAL A 38 -16.37 -5.26 12.21
CA VAL A 38 -15.53 -4.44 13.08
C VAL A 38 -15.40 -3.04 12.48
N ALA A 39 -15.84 -2.04 13.25
CA ALA A 39 -15.65 -0.64 12.87
C ALA A 39 -14.15 -0.31 12.83
N GLY A 40 -13.73 0.46 11.82
CA GLY A 40 -12.31 0.80 11.62
C GLY A 40 -11.46 -0.26 10.92
N SER A 41 -12.00 -1.45 10.63
CA SER A 41 -11.28 -2.52 9.91
C SER A 41 -10.77 -2.12 8.53
N ASN A 42 -11.31 -1.02 7.97
CA ASN A 42 -10.77 -0.41 6.76
C ASN A 42 -9.39 0.21 6.97
N ASN A 43 -9.16 0.84 8.12
CA ASN A 43 -7.87 1.46 8.45
C ASN A 43 -6.79 0.39 8.60
N GLU A 44 -7.10 -0.71 9.31
CA GLU A 44 -6.19 -1.86 9.43
C GLU A 44 -5.83 -2.45 8.05
N ARG A 45 -6.80 -2.53 7.14
CA ARG A 45 -6.54 -2.95 5.76
C ARG A 45 -5.60 -1.98 5.03
N MET A 46 -5.82 -0.66 5.19
CA MET A 46 -4.96 0.36 4.58
C MET A 46 -3.52 0.27 5.10
N GLU A 47 -3.33 0.05 6.40
CA GLU A 47 -2.01 -0.15 7.00
C GLU A 47 -1.31 -1.38 6.42
N ARG A 48 -2.01 -2.50 6.28
CA ARG A 48 -1.46 -3.70 5.63
C ARG A 48 -1.11 -3.46 4.15
N GLN A 49 -1.91 -2.66 3.44
CA GLN A 49 -1.62 -2.29 2.05
C GLN A 49 -0.35 -1.44 1.95
N VAL A 50 -0.17 -0.45 2.82
CA VAL A 50 1.05 0.37 2.89
C VAL A 50 2.27 -0.50 3.18
N GLN A 51 2.17 -1.38 4.17
CA GLN A 51 3.24 -2.31 4.52
C GLN A 51 3.62 -3.24 3.36
N TYR A 52 2.61 -3.80 2.70
CA TYR A 52 2.82 -4.67 1.53
C TYR A 52 3.51 -3.93 0.39
N ILE A 53 3.03 -2.74 0.03
CA ILE A 53 3.62 -1.93 -1.04
C ILE A 53 5.07 -1.57 -0.71
N THR A 54 5.36 -1.17 0.54
CA THR A 54 6.72 -0.87 0.99
C THR A 54 7.64 -2.08 0.83
N ALA A 55 7.19 -3.26 1.27
CA ALA A 55 7.95 -4.49 1.14
C ALA A 55 8.15 -4.91 -0.32
N LEU A 56 7.12 -4.75 -1.16
CA LEU A 56 7.18 -5.04 -2.60
C LEU A 56 8.21 -4.14 -3.30
N PHE A 57 8.16 -2.82 -3.08
CA PHE A 57 9.14 -1.91 -3.67
C PHE A 57 10.57 -2.20 -3.21
N SER A 58 10.77 -2.54 -1.94
CA SER A 58 12.06 -2.93 -1.42
C SER A 58 12.57 -4.23 -2.08
N ALA A 59 11.71 -5.22 -2.24
CA ALA A 59 12.05 -6.48 -2.90
C ALA A 59 12.38 -6.27 -4.39
N LEU A 60 11.57 -5.46 -5.10
CA LEU A 60 11.82 -5.12 -6.51
C LEU A 60 13.17 -4.39 -6.68
N LYS A 61 13.45 -3.43 -5.80
CA LYS A 61 14.71 -2.67 -5.86
C LYS A 61 15.93 -3.55 -5.60
N ASN A 62 15.83 -4.46 -4.63
CA ASN A 62 16.90 -5.42 -4.36
C ASN A 62 17.13 -6.37 -5.54
N ALA A 63 16.05 -6.91 -6.11
CA ALA A 63 16.13 -7.81 -7.25
C ALA A 63 16.67 -7.11 -8.51
N ALA A 64 16.32 -5.84 -8.73
CA ALA A 64 16.84 -5.05 -9.84
C ALA A 64 18.33 -4.73 -9.72
N GLY A 65 18.86 -4.57 -8.51
CA GLY A 65 20.29 -4.39 -8.29
C GLY A 65 21.15 -5.61 -8.67
N GLU A 66 20.51 -6.77 -8.83
CA GLU A 66 21.18 -8.03 -9.19
C GLU A 66 21.08 -8.36 -10.69
N GLU A 67 20.19 -7.70 -11.46
CA GLU A 67 19.92 -8.06 -12.85
C GLU A 67 19.47 -6.84 -13.67
N ASP A 68 20.25 -6.47 -14.69
CA ASP A 68 20.04 -5.29 -15.55
C ASP A 68 18.69 -5.26 -16.30
N SER A 69 18.06 -6.41 -16.53
CA SER A 69 16.78 -6.53 -17.24
C SER A 69 15.57 -6.80 -16.37
N TYR A 70 15.71 -6.68 -15.05
CA TYR A 70 14.68 -7.10 -14.11
C TYR A 70 13.36 -6.35 -14.27
N TYR A 71 13.41 -5.03 -14.43
CA TYR A 71 12.21 -4.20 -14.60
C TYR A 71 11.48 -4.46 -15.90
N GLU A 72 12.21 -4.62 -16.99
CA GLU A 72 11.63 -4.96 -18.28
C GLU A 72 10.90 -6.32 -18.21
N ARG A 73 11.52 -7.29 -17.57
CA ARG A 73 10.92 -8.61 -17.33
C ARG A 73 9.72 -8.51 -16.40
N PHE A 74 9.82 -7.80 -15.28
CA PHE A 74 8.71 -7.59 -14.34
C PHE A 74 7.53 -6.88 -15.01
N SER A 75 7.78 -5.83 -15.79
CA SER A 75 6.73 -5.12 -16.54
C SER A 75 6.05 -6.02 -17.56
N SER A 76 6.79 -6.94 -18.19
CA SER A 76 6.23 -7.88 -19.16
C SER A 76 5.23 -8.86 -18.54
N TYR A 77 5.45 -9.26 -17.28
CA TYR A 77 4.50 -10.09 -16.53
C TYR A 77 3.23 -9.33 -16.12
N LEU A 78 3.32 -8.01 -15.88
CA LEU A 78 2.18 -7.21 -15.47
C LEU A 78 1.30 -6.76 -16.65
N ARG A 79 1.87 -6.56 -17.83
CA ARG A 79 1.15 -6.07 -19.03
C ARG A 79 -0.18 -6.75 -19.33
N PRO A 80 -0.33 -8.09 -19.21
CA PRO A 80 -1.62 -8.74 -19.45
C PRO A 80 -2.73 -8.37 -18.46
N TYR A 81 -2.36 -7.82 -17.30
CA TYR A 81 -3.26 -7.57 -16.16
C TYR A 81 -3.48 -6.09 -15.87
N MET A 82 -2.84 -5.20 -16.63
CA MET A 82 -2.95 -3.76 -16.39
C MET A 82 -3.17 -3.00 -17.69
N VAL A 83 -3.91 -1.91 -17.60
CA VAL A 83 -4.02 -0.90 -18.65
C VAL A 83 -3.28 0.33 -18.16
N THR A 84 -2.27 0.76 -18.91
CA THR A 84 -1.45 1.93 -18.57
C THR A 84 -1.02 2.63 -19.84
N ASP A 85 -0.86 3.94 -19.77
CA ASP A 85 -0.23 4.80 -20.77
C ASP A 85 1.29 4.96 -20.55
N MET A 86 1.83 4.32 -19.51
CA MET A 86 3.26 4.34 -19.22
C MET A 86 4.02 3.46 -20.21
N ASP A 87 5.11 4.00 -20.73
CA ASP A 87 6.09 3.23 -21.52
C ASP A 87 7.12 2.49 -20.64
N GLY A 88 7.97 1.68 -21.27
CA GLY A 88 8.98 0.89 -20.55
C GLY A 88 10.00 1.75 -19.80
N GLN A 89 10.38 2.94 -20.32
CA GLN A 89 11.32 3.84 -19.67
C GLN A 89 10.72 4.48 -18.43
N GLN A 90 9.43 4.81 -18.48
CA GLN A 90 8.69 5.33 -17.33
C GLN A 90 8.58 4.27 -16.23
N ILE A 91 8.29 3.01 -16.60
CA ILE A 91 8.26 1.90 -15.64
C ILE A 91 9.64 1.67 -15.03
N ASP A 92 10.70 1.66 -15.84
CA ASP A 92 12.07 1.52 -15.36
C ASP A 92 12.49 2.66 -14.43
N SER A 93 11.93 3.86 -14.62
CA SER A 93 12.21 5.01 -13.75
C SER A 93 11.70 4.83 -12.33
N PHE A 94 10.73 3.95 -12.07
CA PHE A 94 10.24 3.66 -10.71
C PHE A 94 11.32 3.17 -9.76
N VAL A 95 12.39 2.56 -10.27
CA VAL A 95 13.55 2.18 -9.43
C VAL A 95 14.17 3.37 -8.72
N ASN A 96 14.07 4.56 -9.34
CA ASN A 96 14.66 5.77 -8.80
C ASN A 96 13.77 6.45 -7.74
N TYR A 97 12.51 6.02 -7.62
CA TYR A 97 11.60 6.53 -6.60
C TYR A 97 11.83 5.83 -5.27
N GLN A 98 11.77 6.59 -4.21
CA GLN A 98 11.74 6.08 -2.85
C GLN A 98 10.30 6.11 -2.35
N PHE A 99 9.79 4.96 -1.94
CA PHE A 99 8.51 4.90 -1.26
C PHE A 99 8.71 5.23 0.22
N LEU A 100 8.19 6.38 0.65
CA LEU A 100 8.33 6.89 2.01
C LEU A 100 7.10 6.48 2.84
N SER A 101 7.07 5.23 3.28
CA SER A 101 5.93 4.69 4.04
C SER A 101 5.68 5.42 5.36
N GLU A 102 6.75 5.93 5.99
CA GLU A 102 6.67 6.69 7.25
C GLU A 102 6.05 8.08 7.06
N GLU A 103 6.07 8.59 5.83
CA GLU A 103 5.48 9.88 5.45
C GLU A 103 4.12 9.70 4.76
N THR A 104 3.55 8.49 4.79
CA THR A 104 2.24 8.24 4.19
C THR A 104 1.18 9.11 4.87
N GLN A 105 0.54 9.96 4.08
CA GLN A 105 -0.55 10.81 4.55
C GLN A 105 -1.89 10.11 4.33
N TYR A 106 -2.75 10.17 5.33
CA TYR A 106 -4.10 9.66 5.25
C TYR A 106 -5.09 10.82 5.19
N VAL A 107 -6.17 10.64 4.45
CA VAL A 107 -7.28 11.60 4.45
C VAL A 107 -7.81 11.73 5.89
N PRO A 108 -7.78 12.92 6.50
CA PRO A 108 -8.25 13.10 7.86
C PRO A 108 -9.77 13.01 7.94
N GLY A 109 -10.28 12.30 8.93
CA GLY A 109 -11.71 12.08 9.09
C GLY A 109 -11.99 11.02 10.14
N GLU A 110 -13.23 10.59 10.19
CA GLU A 110 -13.68 9.52 11.10
C GLU A 110 -14.64 8.57 10.40
N SER A 111 -14.53 7.29 10.75
CA SER A 111 -15.49 6.27 10.32
C SER A 111 -16.69 6.28 11.23
N VAL A 112 -17.88 6.40 10.65
CA VAL A 112 -19.15 6.34 11.36
C VAL A 112 -20.01 5.21 10.85
N LYS A 113 -20.88 4.69 11.68
CA LYS A 113 -21.82 3.66 11.27
C LYS A 113 -22.99 4.32 10.53
N GLY A 114 -23.03 4.14 9.21
CA GLY A 114 -24.18 4.49 8.38
C GLY A 114 -25.35 3.49 8.53
N GLU A 115 -26.43 3.73 7.79
CA GLU A 115 -27.62 2.86 7.83
C GLU A 115 -27.37 1.48 7.21
N GLU A 116 -26.65 1.41 6.09
CA GLU A 116 -26.40 0.16 5.35
C GLU A 116 -24.93 -0.27 5.40
N HIS A 117 -24.01 0.67 5.53
CA HIS A 117 -22.56 0.44 5.55
C HIS A 117 -21.83 1.50 6.37
N GLU A 118 -20.55 1.27 6.62
CA GLU A 118 -19.67 2.24 7.25
C GLU A 118 -19.41 3.40 6.28
N GLU A 119 -19.55 4.61 6.79
CA GLU A 119 -19.28 5.86 6.06
C GLU A 119 -18.04 6.52 6.64
N PHE A 120 -17.26 7.21 5.79
CA PHE A 120 -16.11 7.98 6.24
C PHE A 120 -16.41 9.47 6.05
N ILE A 121 -16.44 10.20 7.17
CA ILE A 121 -16.69 11.64 7.16
C ILE A 121 -15.35 12.36 7.17
N VAL A 122 -15.05 13.01 6.05
CA VAL A 122 -13.79 13.76 5.85
C VAL A 122 -13.78 15.04 6.68
N ASN A 123 -12.66 15.32 7.33
CA ASN A 123 -12.38 16.61 7.91
C ASN A 123 -11.79 17.55 6.84
N GLU A 124 -12.64 18.32 6.18
CA GLU A 124 -12.27 19.17 5.05
C GLU A 124 -11.23 20.25 5.42
N GLU A 125 -11.28 20.80 6.62
CA GLU A 125 -10.32 21.80 7.06
C GLU A 125 -8.92 21.21 7.19
N LYS A 126 -8.79 20.08 7.88
CA LYS A 126 -7.51 19.38 8.00
C LYS A 126 -7.00 18.84 6.67
N LEU A 127 -7.89 18.34 5.81
CA LEU A 127 -7.51 17.89 4.48
C LEU A 127 -6.93 19.05 3.65
N THR A 128 -7.57 20.20 3.67
CA THR A 128 -7.07 21.40 2.97
C THR A 128 -5.69 21.80 3.48
N GLN A 129 -5.46 21.76 4.79
CA GLN A 129 -4.15 22.06 5.37
C GLN A 129 -3.08 21.08 4.88
N ILE A 130 -3.34 19.76 4.93
CA ILE A 130 -2.42 18.73 4.44
C ILE A 130 -2.08 18.96 2.96
N LEU A 131 -3.09 19.22 2.13
CA LEU A 131 -2.88 19.47 0.70
C LEU A 131 -2.01 20.71 0.44
N LEU A 132 -2.22 21.78 1.21
CA LEU A 132 -1.39 22.98 1.10
C LEU A 132 0.06 22.70 1.50
N GLU A 133 0.29 21.97 2.58
CA GLU A 133 1.64 21.60 3.05
C GLU A 133 2.37 20.66 2.05
N MET A 134 1.65 19.74 1.42
CA MET A 134 2.24 18.78 0.47
C MET A 134 2.56 19.39 -0.90
N PHE A 135 1.71 20.24 -1.42
CA PHE A 135 1.77 20.64 -2.82
C PHE A 135 2.08 22.12 -3.04
N TYR A 136 2.03 22.95 -2.00
CA TYR A 136 2.28 24.38 -2.11
C TYR A 136 3.40 24.81 -1.17
N LYS A 137 4.44 25.42 -1.74
CA LYS A 137 5.47 26.13 -0.94
C LYS A 137 5.02 27.56 -0.74
N VAL A 138 5.13 28.06 0.48
CA VAL A 138 5.02 29.49 0.74
C VAL A 138 6.28 30.15 0.14
N GLU A 139 6.11 31.02 -0.85
CA GLU A 139 7.22 31.90 -1.30
C GLU A 139 7.45 32.94 -0.19
N GLU A 140 8.67 32.96 0.35
CA GLU A 140 9.14 33.99 1.29
C GLU A 140 9.51 35.28 0.55
#